data_ea78563a06ede8496915dcadc7bc8c2a
#
_entry.id   ea78563a06ede8496915dcadc7bc8c2a
#
_cell.length_a   1.000
_cell.length_b   1.000
_cell.length_c   1.000
_cell.angle_alpha   90.00
_cell.angle_beta   90.00
_cell.angle_gamma   90.00
#
_symmetry.space_group_name_H-M   'P 1'
#
loop_
_entity.id
_entity.type
_entity.pdbx_description
1 polymer ?
#
loop_
_entity_poly.entity_id
_entity_poly.type
_entity_poly.pdbx_seq_one_letter_code
_entity_poly.pdbx_strand_id
1 'polypeptide(L)'
;MNKNKKILIAEDDDFLRLLLQTQCEELGVSVDSVENGEQLITAALSYQYDIIITDIQMPVCDGIQAMQLLRQLGYDRPIFAMSADAISAEGFTDTLTKPVDNQQLANIVLQTSSQKRIPLVIDETLTELFYENLQQQKIGFQQALTDKNATVMRQICHKVKGGAASFGHIELTDAADELQSLLQQKPLDAPLLLRCQQFSQLLQQCGESNARS
;
A
#
# COMPACT_ATOMS: atom_id res chain seq x y z
N MET A 1 -2.35 15.66 28.75
CA MET A 1 -1.86 14.27 28.76
C MET A 1 -2.25 13.69 27.39
N ASN A 2 -1.31 13.60 26.46
CA ASN A 2 -1.56 12.87 25.20
C ASN A 2 -1.79 11.41 25.57
N LYS A 3 -3.05 10.91 25.47
CA LYS A 3 -3.28 9.48 25.38
C LYS A 3 -2.52 9.02 24.13
N ASN A 4 -1.62 8.03 24.27
CA ASN A 4 -1.03 7.37 23.13
C ASN A 4 -2.19 6.87 22.23
N LYS A 5 -2.38 7.51 21.09
CA LYS A 5 -3.38 7.05 20.12
C LYS A 5 -3.01 5.65 19.69
N LYS A 6 -4.02 4.79 19.51
CA LYS A 6 -3.85 3.45 18.99
C LYS A 6 -4.46 3.36 17.59
N ILE A 7 -3.66 2.95 16.62
CA ILE A 7 -4.02 2.88 15.20
C ILE A 7 -4.05 1.43 14.75
N LEU A 8 -5.01 1.08 13.91
CA LEU A 8 -5.05 -0.20 13.21
C LEU A 8 -4.80 0.04 11.73
N ILE A 9 -3.80 -0.65 11.17
CA ILE A 9 -3.45 -0.60 9.75
C ILE A 9 -3.80 -1.94 9.10
N ALA A 10 -4.49 -1.91 7.94
CA ALA A 10 -4.73 -3.08 7.12
C ALA A 10 -4.09 -2.87 5.74
N GLU A 11 -3.14 -3.75 5.39
CA GLU A 11 -2.37 -3.72 4.13
C GLU A 11 -1.91 -5.14 3.85
N ASP A 12 -2.12 -5.67 2.66
CA ASP A 12 -1.79 -7.05 2.31
C ASP A 12 -0.32 -7.24 1.89
N ASP A 13 0.36 -6.17 1.51
CA ASP A 13 1.80 -6.21 1.24
C ASP A 13 2.60 -6.06 2.54
N ASP A 14 3.38 -7.09 2.88
CA ASP A 14 4.17 -7.13 4.13
C ASP A 14 5.13 -5.96 4.26
N PHE A 15 5.75 -5.56 3.14
CA PHE A 15 6.69 -4.46 3.13
C PHE A 15 5.99 -3.12 3.35
N LEU A 16 4.89 -2.84 2.62
CA LEU A 16 4.11 -1.61 2.79
C LEU A 16 3.49 -1.53 4.20
N ARG A 17 3.02 -2.66 4.72
CA ARG A 17 2.48 -2.74 6.08
C ARG A 17 3.55 -2.37 7.12
N LEU A 18 4.77 -2.91 7.00
CA LEU A 18 5.88 -2.58 7.89
C LEU A 18 6.30 -1.11 7.73
N LEU A 19 6.36 -0.59 6.52
CA LEU A 19 6.71 0.82 6.25
C LEU A 19 5.70 1.76 6.92
N LEU A 20 4.41 1.55 6.73
CA LEU A 20 3.34 2.35 7.34
C LEU A 20 3.36 2.26 8.86
N GLN A 21 3.60 1.07 9.40
CA GLN A 21 3.74 0.87 10.84
C GLN A 21 4.91 1.68 11.39
N THR A 22 6.09 1.58 10.77
CA THR A 22 7.29 2.35 11.17
C THR A 22 7.03 3.86 11.12
N GLN A 23 6.43 4.35 10.04
CA GLN A 23 6.08 5.78 9.90
C GLN A 23 5.13 6.26 11.01
N CYS A 24 4.12 5.47 11.38
CA CYS A 24 3.20 5.82 12.45
C CYS A 24 3.86 5.77 13.83
N GLU A 25 4.72 4.78 14.10
CA GLU A 25 5.46 4.64 15.36
C GLU A 25 6.44 5.82 15.57
N GLU A 26 7.09 6.31 14.50
CA GLU A 26 7.91 7.53 14.53
C GLU A 26 7.10 8.77 14.91
N LEU A 27 5.80 8.81 14.61
CA LEU A 27 4.89 9.86 15.05
C LEU A 27 4.45 9.72 16.51
N GLY A 28 4.91 8.68 17.22
CA GLY A 28 4.68 8.45 18.65
C GLY A 28 3.33 7.84 18.98
N VAL A 29 2.75 7.06 18.06
CA VAL A 29 1.49 6.33 18.26
C VAL A 29 1.73 4.84 18.34
N SER A 30 0.80 4.11 19.00
CA SER A 30 0.81 2.65 19.04
C SER A 30 0.09 2.10 17.81
N VAL A 31 0.66 1.09 17.16
CA VAL A 31 0.12 0.52 15.93
C VAL A 31 -0.08 -0.99 16.08
N ASP A 32 -1.27 -1.46 15.72
CA ASP A 32 -1.50 -2.87 15.36
C ASP A 32 -1.68 -2.93 13.85
N SER A 33 -1.25 -4.02 13.22
CA SER A 33 -1.38 -4.20 11.77
C SER A 33 -1.92 -5.58 11.41
N VAL A 34 -2.66 -5.65 10.29
CA VAL A 34 -3.31 -6.86 9.78
C VAL A 34 -3.21 -6.93 8.25
N GLU A 35 -3.44 -8.12 7.67
CA GLU A 35 -3.14 -8.42 6.27
C GLU A 35 -4.37 -8.36 5.34
N ASN A 36 -5.59 -8.30 5.90
CA ASN A 36 -6.81 -8.32 5.10
C ASN A 36 -8.01 -7.78 5.88
N GLY A 37 -9.13 -7.58 5.17
CA GLY A 37 -10.34 -7.01 5.75
C GLY A 37 -11.03 -7.88 6.81
N GLU A 38 -10.91 -9.21 6.77
CA GLU A 38 -11.48 -10.07 7.83
C GLU A 38 -10.75 -9.89 9.15
N GLN A 39 -9.43 -9.85 9.11
CA GLN A 39 -8.60 -9.57 10.29
C GLN A 39 -8.85 -8.15 10.78
N LEU A 40 -9.02 -7.18 9.87
CA LEU A 40 -9.37 -5.80 10.20
C LEU A 40 -10.67 -5.73 11.01
N ILE A 41 -11.73 -6.38 10.53
CA ILE A 41 -13.04 -6.43 11.21
C ILE A 41 -12.89 -7.07 12.59
N THR A 42 -12.22 -8.22 12.66
CA THR A 42 -12.01 -8.96 13.91
C THR A 42 -11.26 -8.12 14.94
N ALA A 43 -10.17 -7.44 14.53
CA ALA A 43 -9.39 -6.58 15.39
C ALA A 43 -10.18 -5.35 15.85
N ALA A 44 -10.88 -4.67 14.93
CA ALA A 44 -11.65 -3.47 15.21
C ALA A 44 -12.83 -3.72 16.18
N LEU A 45 -13.42 -4.93 16.17
CA LEU A 45 -14.48 -5.32 17.08
C LEU A 45 -13.96 -5.84 18.43
N SER A 46 -12.72 -6.34 18.46
CA SER A 46 -12.10 -6.90 19.67
C SER A 46 -11.40 -5.85 20.53
N TYR A 47 -10.89 -4.78 19.91
CA TYR A 47 -10.13 -3.74 20.58
C TYR A 47 -10.60 -2.35 20.15
N GLN A 48 -10.31 -1.34 21.00
CA GLN A 48 -10.60 0.06 20.67
C GLN A 48 -9.41 0.69 19.97
N TYR A 49 -9.63 1.16 18.73
CA TYR A 49 -8.68 1.98 17.98
C TYR A 49 -9.22 3.39 17.82
N ASP A 50 -8.32 4.37 17.86
CA ASP A 50 -8.69 5.78 17.63
C ASP A 50 -8.87 6.06 16.14
N ILE A 51 -8.11 5.33 15.29
CA ILE A 51 -8.09 5.49 13.84
C ILE A 51 -7.87 4.11 13.20
N ILE A 52 -8.55 3.86 12.09
CA ILE A 52 -8.27 2.74 11.18
C ILE A 52 -7.74 3.33 9.87
N ILE A 53 -6.68 2.75 9.32
CA ILE A 53 -6.15 3.04 7.99
C ILE A 53 -6.13 1.72 7.22
N THR A 54 -6.82 1.65 6.09
CA THR A 54 -6.95 0.40 5.33
C THR A 54 -6.65 0.59 3.85
N ASP A 55 -5.89 -0.32 3.27
CA ASP A 55 -5.88 -0.46 1.82
C ASP A 55 -7.27 -0.86 1.33
N ILE A 56 -7.62 -0.39 0.15
CA ILE A 56 -8.85 -0.78 -0.52
C ILE A 56 -8.71 -2.15 -1.17
N GLN A 57 -7.58 -2.42 -1.80
CA GLN A 57 -7.37 -3.65 -2.58
C GLN A 57 -6.62 -4.71 -1.77
N MET A 58 -7.34 -5.48 -1.00
CA MET A 58 -6.81 -6.62 -0.23
C MET A 58 -7.49 -7.93 -0.62
N PRO A 59 -6.80 -9.09 -0.52
CA PRO A 59 -7.41 -10.40 -0.72
C PRO A 59 -8.41 -10.73 0.39
N VAL A 60 -9.25 -11.76 0.14
CA VAL A 60 -10.25 -12.33 1.06
C VAL A 60 -11.42 -11.37 1.31
N CYS A 61 -11.17 -10.22 1.90
CA CYS A 61 -12.12 -9.14 2.14
C CYS A 61 -11.41 -7.81 1.86
N ASP A 62 -11.93 -7.03 0.93
CA ASP A 62 -11.38 -5.73 0.57
C ASP A 62 -11.70 -4.64 1.60
N GLY A 63 -10.98 -3.51 1.54
CA GLY A 63 -11.14 -2.43 2.52
C GLY A 63 -12.52 -1.77 2.48
N ILE A 64 -13.19 -1.74 1.33
CA ILE A 64 -14.56 -1.19 1.20
C ILE A 64 -15.55 -2.12 1.89
N GLN A 65 -15.48 -3.42 1.65
CA GLN A 65 -16.34 -4.43 2.29
C GLN A 65 -16.14 -4.41 3.80
N ALA A 66 -14.89 -4.35 4.27
CA ALA A 66 -14.57 -4.29 5.69
C ALA A 66 -15.16 -3.03 6.34
N MET A 67 -14.98 -1.86 5.72
CA MET A 67 -15.55 -0.59 6.20
C MET A 67 -17.07 -0.65 6.26
N GLN A 68 -17.73 -1.11 5.20
CA GLN A 68 -19.19 -1.21 5.16
C GLN A 68 -19.75 -2.08 6.28
N LEU A 69 -19.14 -3.25 6.50
CA LEU A 69 -19.54 -4.15 7.58
C LEU A 69 -19.33 -3.52 8.96
N LEU A 70 -18.18 -2.87 9.18
CA LEU A 70 -17.92 -2.16 10.43
C LEU A 70 -18.94 -1.06 10.69
N ARG A 71 -19.32 -0.27 9.67
CA ARG A 71 -20.36 0.75 9.79
C ARG A 71 -21.74 0.16 10.10
N GLN A 72 -22.12 -0.95 9.47
CA GLN A 72 -23.35 -1.67 9.76
C GLN A 72 -23.39 -2.20 11.20
N LEU A 73 -22.24 -2.59 11.76
CA LEU A 73 -22.10 -3.05 13.14
C LEU A 73 -21.97 -1.90 14.16
N GLY A 74 -22.12 -0.64 13.71
CA GLY A 74 -22.11 0.54 14.58
C GLY A 74 -20.73 1.08 14.93
N TYR A 75 -19.68 0.69 14.19
CA TYR A 75 -18.35 1.28 14.38
C TYR A 75 -18.33 2.72 13.88
N ASP A 76 -18.15 3.69 14.78
CA ASP A 76 -18.27 5.13 14.54
C ASP A 76 -16.93 5.88 14.45
N ARG A 77 -15.81 5.19 14.76
CA ARG A 77 -14.49 5.79 14.75
C ARG A 77 -14.00 6.08 13.30
N PRO A 78 -13.04 7.01 13.13
CA PRO A 78 -12.47 7.32 11.83
C PRO A 78 -11.87 6.10 11.13
N ILE A 79 -12.24 5.92 9.86
CA ILE A 79 -11.67 4.92 8.95
C ILE A 79 -11.20 5.68 7.71
N PHE A 80 -9.90 5.60 7.43
CA PHE A 80 -9.26 6.19 6.25
C PHE A 80 -8.94 5.10 5.24
N ALA A 81 -9.25 5.36 3.98
CA ALA A 81 -8.85 4.49 2.89
C ALA A 81 -7.46 4.87 2.37
N MET A 82 -6.67 3.91 1.96
CA MET A 82 -5.47 4.12 1.13
C MET A 82 -5.79 3.67 -0.29
N SER A 83 -5.57 4.55 -1.28
CA SER A 83 -5.85 4.26 -2.68
C SER A 83 -4.86 4.93 -3.60
N ALA A 84 -4.59 4.30 -4.75
CA ALA A 84 -3.83 4.91 -5.84
C ALA A 84 -4.63 6.01 -6.56
N ASP A 85 -5.96 5.91 -6.54
CA ASP A 85 -6.88 6.85 -7.18
C ASP A 85 -7.72 7.57 -6.12
N ALA A 86 -8.14 8.79 -6.44
CA ALA A 86 -9.09 9.51 -5.59
C ALA A 86 -10.44 8.77 -5.58
N ILE A 87 -10.76 8.12 -4.47
CA ILE A 87 -12.02 7.40 -4.31
C ILE A 87 -12.90 8.17 -3.33
N SER A 88 -14.14 8.42 -3.75
CA SER A 88 -15.20 8.86 -2.85
C SER A 88 -16.09 7.65 -2.55
N ALA A 89 -15.78 6.88 -1.52
CA ALA A 89 -16.66 5.85 -1.02
C ALA A 89 -17.31 6.33 0.28
N GLU A 90 -18.64 6.40 0.28
CA GLU A 90 -19.41 6.76 1.48
C GLU A 90 -19.12 5.79 2.62
N GLY A 91 -18.80 6.33 3.80
CA GLY A 91 -18.44 5.55 5.00
C GLY A 91 -16.99 5.69 5.43
N PHE A 92 -16.06 6.03 4.54
CA PHE A 92 -14.73 6.47 4.93
C PHE A 92 -14.74 7.91 5.45
N THR A 93 -13.83 8.19 6.37
CA THR A 93 -13.63 9.55 6.90
C THR A 93 -12.94 10.43 5.85
N ASP A 94 -11.91 9.87 5.19
CA ASP A 94 -11.17 10.49 4.10
C ASP A 94 -10.31 9.44 3.38
N THR A 95 -9.61 9.84 2.32
CA THR A 95 -8.74 8.97 1.52
C THR A 95 -7.31 9.50 1.48
N LEU A 96 -6.36 8.60 1.74
CA LEU A 96 -4.93 8.82 1.54
C LEU A 96 -4.54 8.34 0.16
N THR A 97 -3.87 9.18 -0.61
CA THR A 97 -3.37 8.81 -1.93
C THR A 97 -2.05 8.05 -1.80
N LYS A 98 -1.95 6.87 -2.39
CA LYS A 98 -0.68 6.12 -2.48
C LYS A 98 0.24 6.74 -3.55
N PRO A 99 1.55 6.91 -3.30
CA PRO A 99 2.27 6.50 -2.09
C PRO A 99 1.92 7.40 -0.89
N VAL A 100 1.64 6.76 0.26
CA VAL A 100 1.31 7.49 1.49
C VAL A 100 2.59 8.09 2.06
N ASP A 101 2.62 9.41 2.16
CA ASP A 101 3.76 10.13 2.73
C ASP A 101 3.57 10.44 4.23
N ASN A 102 4.69 10.77 4.89
CA ASN A 102 4.68 11.09 6.32
C ASN A 102 3.82 12.32 6.65
N GLN A 103 3.63 13.25 5.71
CA GLN A 103 2.80 14.43 5.94
C GLN A 103 1.32 14.06 5.97
N GLN A 104 0.88 13.17 5.07
CA GLN A 104 -0.49 12.66 5.06
C GLN A 104 -0.78 11.90 6.36
N LEU A 105 0.11 11.02 6.81
CA LEU A 105 -0.02 10.28 8.07
C LEU A 105 -0.01 11.22 9.27
N ALA A 106 0.92 12.18 9.33
CA ALA A 106 0.99 13.14 10.42
C ALA A 106 -0.28 13.98 10.54
N ASN A 107 -0.88 14.41 9.42
CA ASN A 107 -2.14 15.15 9.42
C ASN A 107 -3.28 14.38 10.06
N ILE A 108 -3.39 13.09 9.76
CA ILE A 108 -4.42 12.21 10.32
C ILE A 108 -4.13 11.88 11.78
N VAL A 109 -2.91 11.42 12.05
CA VAL A 109 -2.49 10.88 13.35
C VAL A 109 -2.44 11.98 14.40
N LEU A 110 -1.85 13.13 14.08
CA LEU A 110 -1.61 14.21 15.04
C LEU A 110 -2.72 15.26 15.08
N GLN A 111 -3.66 15.24 14.11
CA GLN A 111 -4.68 16.29 13.94
C GLN A 111 -4.05 17.70 13.89
N THR A 112 -2.88 17.79 13.30
CA THR A 112 -2.15 19.06 13.22
C THR A 112 -2.42 19.72 11.87
N SER A 113 -3.07 20.87 11.91
CA SER A 113 -3.18 21.81 10.80
C SER A 113 -1.92 22.69 10.68
N SER A 114 -0.73 22.12 10.75
CA SER A 114 0.52 22.90 10.65
C SER A 114 1.60 22.14 9.91
N GLN A 115 1.93 22.68 8.76
CA GLN A 115 2.96 22.26 7.84
C GLN A 115 4.35 22.17 8.49
N LYS A 116 4.71 21.02 9.00
CA LYS A 116 6.11 20.62 9.12
C LYS A 116 6.27 19.32 8.38
N ARG A 117 6.91 19.34 7.21
CA ARG A 117 7.34 18.11 6.54
C ARG A 117 8.24 17.36 7.50
N ILE A 118 7.79 16.20 7.95
CA ILE A 118 8.63 15.25 8.69
C ILE A 118 9.20 14.35 7.60
N PRO A 119 10.52 14.43 7.30
CA PRO A 119 11.11 13.54 6.29
C PRO A 119 11.04 12.11 6.81
N LEU A 120 10.65 11.18 5.95
CA LEU A 120 10.79 9.75 6.22
C LEU A 120 12.28 9.45 6.38
N VAL A 121 12.66 8.90 7.51
CA VAL A 121 14.02 8.37 7.70
C VAL A 121 14.02 6.95 7.12
N ILE A 122 14.35 6.84 5.84
CA ILE A 122 14.59 5.54 5.20
C ILE A 122 15.97 5.08 5.67
N ASP A 123 15.99 4.15 6.61
CA ASP A 123 17.22 3.53 7.09
C ASP A 123 17.68 2.39 6.15
N GLU A 124 18.85 1.86 6.44
CA GLU A 124 19.46 0.78 5.65
C GLU A 124 18.60 -0.49 5.67
N THR A 125 17.96 -0.79 6.81
CA THR A 125 17.10 -1.98 6.99
C THR A 125 15.84 -1.89 6.12
N LEU A 126 15.16 -0.75 6.10
CA LEU A 126 14.00 -0.53 5.24
C LEU A 126 14.37 -0.58 3.75
N THR A 127 15.56 -0.07 3.42
CA THR A 127 16.08 -0.13 2.05
C THR A 127 16.34 -1.57 1.62
N GLU A 128 16.98 -2.39 2.45
CA GLU A 128 17.21 -3.81 2.17
C GLU A 128 15.90 -4.57 1.99
N LEU A 129 14.94 -4.39 2.90
CA LEU A 129 13.61 -5.01 2.83
C LEU A 129 12.85 -4.61 1.56
N PHE A 130 12.97 -3.34 1.13
CA PHE A 130 12.38 -2.90 -0.13
C PHE A 130 12.94 -3.68 -1.32
N TYR A 131 14.27 -3.82 -1.40
CA TYR A 131 14.88 -4.53 -2.53
C TYR A 131 14.64 -6.05 -2.47
N GLU A 132 14.56 -6.65 -1.28
CA GLU A 132 14.15 -8.05 -1.14
C GLU A 132 12.71 -8.26 -1.63
N ASN A 133 11.79 -7.39 -1.21
CA ASN A 133 10.41 -7.41 -1.70
C ASN A 133 10.35 -7.23 -3.22
N LEU A 134 11.09 -6.26 -3.77
CA LEU A 134 11.13 -6.01 -5.21
C LEU A 134 11.62 -7.24 -6.00
N GLN A 135 12.58 -8.00 -5.47
CA GLN A 135 13.03 -9.26 -6.07
C GLN A 135 11.93 -10.33 -6.06
N GLN A 136 11.15 -10.44 -4.99
CA GLN A 136 10.01 -11.34 -4.92
C GLN A 136 8.92 -10.96 -5.93
N GLN A 137 8.60 -9.67 -6.03
CA GLN A 137 7.65 -9.16 -7.02
C GLN A 137 8.12 -9.43 -8.46
N LYS A 138 9.41 -9.29 -8.75
CA LYS A 138 10.00 -9.64 -10.05
C LYS A 138 9.81 -11.10 -10.40
N ILE A 139 10.14 -12.02 -9.48
CA ILE A 139 9.99 -13.46 -9.69
C ILE A 139 8.52 -13.81 -9.94
N GLY A 140 7.63 -13.30 -9.10
CA GLY A 140 6.19 -13.51 -9.24
C GLY A 140 5.64 -12.96 -10.57
N PHE A 141 6.11 -11.79 -11.00
CA PHE A 141 5.71 -11.18 -12.28
C PHE A 141 6.17 -12.01 -13.49
N GLN A 142 7.40 -12.50 -13.46
CA GLN A 142 7.95 -13.36 -14.53
C GLN A 142 7.17 -14.68 -14.64
N GLN A 143 6.82 -15.29 -13.51
CA GLN A 143 5.97 -16.47 -13.50
C GLN A 143 4.56 -16.17 -14.06
N ALA A 144 3.93 -15.10 -13.58
CA ALA A 144 2.61 -14.69 -14.05
C ALA A 144 2.59 -14.33 -15.54
N LEU A 145 3.69 -13.77 -16.07
CA LEU A 145 3.87 -13.47 -17.49
C LEU A 145 3.96 -14.78 -18.31
N THR A 146 4.70 -15.78 -17.83
CA THR A 146 4.82 -17.10 -18.44
C THR A 146 3.46 -17.80 -18.49
N ASP A 147 2.71 -17.74 -17.40
CA ASP A 147 1.38 -18.36 -17.23
C ASP A 147 0.27 -17.53 -17.90
N LYS A 148 0.60 -16.36 -18.45
CA LYS A 148 -0.35 -15.38 -19.00
C LYS A 148 -1.46 -15.00 -18.03
N ASN A 149 -1.15 -14.93 -16.75
CA ASN A 149 -2.08 -14.60 -15.68
C ASN A 149 -2.16 -13.08 -15.46
N ALA A 150 -3.07 -12.42 -16.20
CA ALA A 150 -3.25 -10.96 -16.13
C ALA A 150 -3.65 -10.48 -14.71
N THR A 151 -4.40 -11.28 -13.96
CA THR A 151 -4.84 -10.92 -12.61
C THR A 151 -3.65 -10.80 -11.65
N VAL A 152 -2.77 -11.81 -11.65
CA VAL A 152 -1.56 -11.78 -10.79
C VAL A 152 -0.61 -10.68 -11.24
N MET A 153 -0.39 -10.49 -12.55
CA MET A 153 0.43 -9.37 -13.05
C MET A 153 -0.10 -8.01 -12.57
N ARG A 154 -1.43 -7.81 -12.61
CA ARG A 154 -2.06 -6.57 -12.13
C ARG A 154 -1.87 -6.35 -10.63
N GLN A 155 -2.00 -7.40 -9.82
CA GLN A 155 -1.77 -7.33 -8.36
C GLN A 155 -0.33 -6.94 -8.05
N ILE A 156 0.63 -7.51 -8.78
CA ILE A 156 2.05 -7.17 -8.61
C ILE A 156 2.32 -5.72 -9.02
N CYS A 157 1.76 -5.23 -10.14
CA CYS A 157 1.86 -3.82 -10.50
C CYS A 157 1.33 -2.90 -9.39
N HIS A 158 0.19 -3.27 -8.76
CA HIS A 158 -0.36 -2.52 -7.65
C HIS A 158 0.62 -2.42 -6.47
N LYS A 159 1.20 -3.54 -6.04
CA LYS A 159 2.18 -3.59 -4.95
C LYS A 159 3.45 -2.78 -5.26
N VAL A 160 4.00 -2.93 -6.46
CA VAL A 160 5.18 -2.19 -6.91
C VAL A 160 4.91 -0.69 -6.93
N LYS A 161 3.76 -0.25 -7.48
CA LYS A 161 3.34 1.15 -7.49
C LYS A 161 3.29 1.73 -6.05
N GLY A 162 2.75 0.97 -5.10
CA GLY A 162 2.60 1.41 -3.71
C GLY A 162 3.92 1.70 -3.01
N GLY A 163 4.97 0.92 -3.28
CA GLY A 163 6.26 1.02 -2.58
C GLY A 163 7.34 1.82 -3.32
N ALA A 164 7.45 1.66 -4.65
CA ALA A 164 8.60 2.13 -5.42
C ALA A 164 8.84 3.66 -5.34
N ALA A 165 7.77 4.46 -5.32
CA ALA A 165 7.89 5.92 -5.23
C ALA A 165 8.52 6.39 -3.91
N SER A 166 8.24 5.71 -2.79
CA SER A 166 8.80 6.04 -1.47
C SER A 166 10.33 5.87 -1.43
N PHE A 167 10.87 5.02 -2.31
CA PHE A 167 12.30 4.75 -2.45
C PHE A 167 12.93 5.42 -3.67
N GLY A 168 12.24 6.39 -4.28
CA GLY A 168 12.78 7.22 -5.38
C GLY A 168 12.70 6.58 -6.77
N HIS A 169 12.06 5.43 -6.93
CA HIS A 169 11.90 4.73 -8.21
C HIS A 169 10.65 5.23 -8.98
N ILE A 170 10.63 6.51 -9.34
CA ILE A 170 9.48 7.16 -9.99
C ILE A 170 9.14 6.48 -11.33
N GLU A 171 10.15 6.21 -12.17
CA GLU A 171 9.95 5.55 -13.47
C GLU A 171 9.29 4.17 -13.32
N LEU A 172 9.68 3.40 -12.30
CA LEU A 172 9.07 2.10 -12.00
C LEU A 172 7.62 2.25 -11.51
N THR A 173 7.36 3.29 -10.72
CA THR A 173 6.00 3.62 -10.23
C THR A 173 5.07 3.96 -11.39
N ASP A 174 5.50 4.83 -12.30
CA ASP A 174 4.71 5.26 -13.46
C ASP A 174 4.44 4.08 -14.41
N ALA A 175 5.46 3.25 -14.65
CA ALA A 175 5.31 2.05 -15.48
C ALA A 175 4.36 1.01 -14.86
N ALA A 176 4.39 0.85 -13.54
CA ALA A 176 3.47 -0.02 -12.82
C ALA A 176 2.02 0.47 -12.91
N ASP A 177 1.80 1.77 -12.79
CA ASP A 177 0.46 2.38 -12.88
C ASP A 177 -0.13 2.24 -14.30
N GLU A 178 0.65 2.59 -15.32
CA GLU A 178 0.23 2.43 -16.71
C GLU A 178 -0.13 0.98 -17.01
N LEU A 179 0.74 0.04 -16.62
CA LEU A 179 0.53 -1.38 -16.90
C LEU A 179 -0.64 -1.96 -16.12
N GLN A 180 -0.82 -1.59 -14.86
CA GLN A 180 -1.98 -1.98 -14.05
C GLN A 180 -3.30 -1.58 -14.74
N SER A 181 -3.37 -0.34 -15.24
CA SER A 181 -4.54 0.19 -15.94
C SER A 181 -4.80 -0.56 -17.26
N LEU A 182 -3.75 -0.86 -18.03
CA LEU A 182 -3.86 -1.60 -19.28
C LEU A 182 -4.35 -3.04 -19.06
N LEU A 183 -3.82 -3.74 -18.04
CA LEU A 183 -4.21 -5.10 -17.68
C LEU A 183 -5.66 -5.21 -17.18
N GLN A 184 -6.22 -4.11 -16.69
CA GLN A 184 -7.63 -4.05 -16.28
C GLN A 184 -8.59 -3.85 -17.45
N GLN A 185 -8.17 -3.09 -18.47
CA GLN A 185 -9.06 -2.58 -19.53
C GLN A 185 -8.99 -3.38 -20.82
N LYS A 186 -7.90 -4.12 -21.05
CA LYS A 186 -7.61 -4.76 -22.34
C LYS A 186 -7.36 -6.26 -22.20
N PRO A 187 -7.72 -7.05 -23.23
CA PRO A 187 -7.28 -8.44 -23.29
C PRO A 187 -5.75 -8.51 -23.42
N LEU A 188 -5.19 -9.63 -22.97
CA LEU A 188 -3.74 -9.87 -23.01
C LEU A 188 -3.31 -10.27 -24.45
N ASP A 189 -3.22 -9.26 -25.32
CA ASP A 189 -2.78 -9.38 -26.71
C ASP A 189 -1.25 -9.20 -26.86
N ALA A 190 -0.73 -9.35 -28.07
CA ALA A 190 0.70 -9.24 -28.34
C ALA A 190 1.30 -7.86 -27.96
N PRO A 191 0.66 -6.71 -28.25
CA PRO A 191 1.13 -5.41 -27.78
C PRO A 191 1.21 -5.30 -26.25
N LEU A 192 0.20 -5.80 -25.53
CA LEU A 192 0.18 -5.77 -24.07
C LEU A 192 1.22 -6.71 -23.46
N LEU A 193 1.43 -7.88 -24.05
CA LEU A 193 2.51 -8.79 -23.64
C LEU A 193 3.90 -8.14 -23.79
N LEU A 194 4.12 -7.35 -24.84
CA LEU A 194 5.37 -6.60 -25.01
C LEU A 194 5.56 -5.57 -23.87
N ARG A 195 4.49 -4.86 -23.48
CA ARG A 195 4.52 -3.95 -22.32
C ARG A 195 4.84 -4.69 -21.01
N CYS A 196 4.25 -5.86 -20.81
CA CYS A 196 4.58 -6.70 -19.66
C CYS A 196 6.05 -7.13 -19.64
N GLN A 197 6.64 -7.47 -20.80
CA GLN A 197 8.06 -7.79 -20.92
C GLN A 197 8.96 -6.59 -20.59
N GLN A 198 8.60 -5.40 -21.08
CA GLN A 198 9.33 -4.15 -20.78
C GLN A 198 9.31 -3.85 -19.28
N PHE A 199 8.17 -3.99 -18.63
CA PHE A 199 8.03 -3.81 -17.19
C PHE A 199 8.85 -4.84 -16.40
N SER A 200 8.86 -6.10 -16.82
CA SER A 200 9.72 -7.13 -16.21
C SER A 200 11.22 -6.79 -16.31
N GLN A 201 11.66 -6.19 -17.41
CA GLN A 201 13.04 -5.71 -17.58
C GLN A 201 13.34 -4.53 -16.65
N LEU A 202 12.39 -3.60 -16.49
CA LEU A 202 12.54 -2.46 -15.57
C LEU A 202 12.65 -2.91 -14.13
N LEU A 203 11.82 -3.87 -13.68
CA LEU A 203 11.93 -4.51 -12.36
C LEU A 203 13.31 -5.12 -12.13
N GLN A 204 13.90 -5.75 -13.16
CA GLN A 204 15.23 -6.31 -13.06
C GLN A 204 16.31 -5.24 -12.89
N GLN A 205 16.26 -4.18 -13.67
CA GLN A 205 17.25 -3.08 -13.64
C GLN A 205 17.24 -2.37 -12.27
N CYS A 206 16.05 -2.09 -11.72
CA CYS A 206 15.92 -1.48 -10.41
C CYS A 206 16.48 -2.37 -9.29
N GLY A 207 16.27 -3.69 -9.37
CA GLY A 207 16.81 -4.64 -8.38
C GLY A 207 18.32 -4.81 -8.43
N GLU A 208 18.97 -4.59 -9.57
CA GLU A 208 20.42 -4.74 -9.75
C GLU A 208 21.22 -3.45 -9.40
N SER A 209 20.58 -2.29 -9.40
CA SER A 209 21.24 -1.01 -9.14
C SER A 209 21.81 -0.90 -7.72
N ASN A 210 21.22 -1.59 -6.75
CA ASN A 210 21.69 -1.59 -5.36
C ASN A 210 22.85 -2.56 -5.08
N ALA A 211 23.08 -3.56 -5.93
CA ALA A 211 24.19 -4.52 -5.76
C ALA A 211 25.57 -3.93 -6.10
N ARG A 212 25.63 -2.69 -6.56
CA ARG A 212 26.85 -2.00 -7.01
C ARG A 212 27.22 -0.74 -6.20
N SER A 213 26.47 -0.41 -5.16
CA SER A 213 26.75 0.69 -4.23
C SER A 213 27.21 0.15 -2.88
#